data_c97eaa9caf394e044fa1a23630a483a6
#
_entry.id   c97eaa9caf394e044fa1a23630a483a6
#
_cell.length_a   1.000
_cell.length_b   1.000
_cell.length_c   1.000
_cell.angle_alpha   90.00
_cell.angle_beta   90.00
_cell.angle_gamma   90.00
#
_symmetry.space_group_name_H-M   'P 1'
#
loop_
_entity.id
_entity.type
_entity.pdbx_description
1 polymer ?
#
loop_
_entity_poly.entity_id
_entity_poly.type
_entity_poly.pdbx_seq_one_letter_code
_entity_poly.pdbx_strand_id
1 'polypeptide(L)'
;MIRTAFVLLVLVVLFLILVPFQIAGMVFNNGLQRAVPMLFHRIACRMIGVRIHQIGRPTQDRPALILSNHASWLDISVLGALTPLVFVSKSEVAKWPLFGLLAKFQRTIFVERERRHKTGETTRRMADRLRGGDAVLLFPEGTSSDGVRILPFRTALIGALHHAIGDASRHARVTVQPVSVAYVKFGGIRIGRALRDKAAWYGDTEFLPHLLGVIAQGALDVTVTWGEPVAYGMDADRKQIARNAEAAVRRMTSAALRSGEKTEVIPLQYENARSARANLTAPRNTTQSAPSEA
;
A
#
# COMPACT_ATOMS: atom_id res chain seq x y z
N MET A 1 21.69 -23.26 -3.81
CA MET A 1 21.89 -22.84 -5.22
C MET A 1 20.82 -23.42 -6.15
N ILE A 2 20.56 -24.76 -6.14
CA ILE A 2 19.57 -25.42 -7.02
C ILE A 2 18.18 -24.80 -6.87
N ARG A 3 17.67 -24.61 -5.64
CA ARG A 3 16.37 -23.98 -5.37
C ARG A 3 16.25 -22.57 -5.98
N THR A 4 17.29 -21.74 -5.80
CA THR A 4 17.31 -20.37 -6.32
C THR A 4 17.24 -20.37 -7.85
N ALA A 5 18.07 -21.17 -8.50
CA ALA A 5 18.08 -21.31 -9.95
C ALA A 5 16.72 -21.81 -10.48
N PHE A 6 16.14 -22.80 -9.83
CA PHE A 6 14.82 -23.33 -10.20
C PHE A 6 13.71 -22.27 -10.06
N VAL A 7 13.66 -21.56 -8.92
CA VAL A 7 12.66 -20.50 -8.72
C VAL A 7 12.81 -19.38 -9.74
N LEU A 8 14.03 -18.92 -10.00
CA LEU A 8 14.28 -17.89 -11.01
C LEU A 8 13.85 -18.34 -12.39
N LEU A 9 14.20 -19.58 -12.80
CA LEU A 9 13.79 -20.15 -14.08
C LEU A 9 12.26 -20.17 -14.21
N VAL A 10 11.55 -20.67 -13.18
CA VAL A 10 10.08 -20.73 -13.17
C VAL A 10 9.49 -19.31 -13.29
N LEU A 11 10.02 -18.31 -12.56
CA LEU A 11 9.54 -16.93 -12.63
C LEU A 11 9.77 -16.29 -14.00
N VAL A 12 10.92 -16.58 -14.65
CA VAL A 12 11.19 -16.11 -16.01
C VAL A 12 10.24 -16.77 -17.03
N VAL A 13 10.06 -18.07 -16.97
CA VAL A 13 9.12 -18.78 -17.86
C VAL A 13 7.69 -18.28 -17.65
N LEU A 14 7.26 -18.13 -16.40
CA LEU A 14 5.95 -17.57 -16.06
C LEU A 14 5.77 -16.17 -16.63
N PHE A 15 6.78 -15.31 -16.50
CA PHE A 15 6.76 -13.96 -17.07
C PHE A 15 6.58 -14.01 -18.58
N LEU A 16 7.38 -14.82 -19.29
CA LEU A 16 7.28 -14.95 -20.74
C LEU A 16 5.90 -15.45 -21.20
N ILE A 17 5.29 -16.38 -20.47
CA ILE A 17 3.94 -16.88 -20.77
C ILE A 17 2.89 -15.78 -20.53
N LEU A 18 3.02 -14.99 -19.49
CA LEU A 18 2.02 -13.99 -19.09
C LEU A 18 2.11 -12.67 -19.87
N VAL A 19 3.29 -12.32 -20.41
CA VAL A 19 3.53 -11.05 -21.12
C VAL A 19 2.55 -10.83 -22.29
N PRO A 20 2.28 -11.79 -23.19
CA PRO A 20 1.33 -11.58 -24.29
C PRO A 20 -0.06 -11.22 -23.79
N PHE A 21 -0.54 -11.88 -22.73
CA PHE A 21 -1.84 -11.60 -22.13
C PHE A 21 -1.85 -10.22 -21.45
N GLN A 22 -0.76 -9.82 -20.81
CA GLN A 22 -0.63 -8.48 -20.23
C GLN A 22 -0.63 -7.39 -21.30
N ILE A 23 0.09 -7.59 -22.40
CA ILE A 23 0.09 -6.65 -23.53
C ILE A 23 -1.32 -6.53 -24.10
N ALA A 24 -2.00 -7.66 -24.37
CA ALA A 24 -3.38 -7.66 -24.82
C ALA A 24 -4.29 -6.93 -23.83
N GLY A 25 -4.15 -7.18 -22.54
CA GLY A 25 -4.90 -6.50 -21.49
C GLY A 25 -4.71 -4.98 -21.51
N MET A 26 -3.49 -4.52 -21.71
CA MET A 26 -3.14 -3.09 -21.78
C MET A 26 -3.63 -2.43 -23.09
N VAL A 27 -3.49 -3.11 -24.22
CA VAL A 27 -3.92 -2.59 -25.54
C VAL A 27 -5.45 -2.47 -25.62
N PHE A 28 -6.16 -3.50 -25.17
CA PHE A 28 -7.61 -3.52 -25.20
C PHE A 28 -8.27 -2.93 -23.95
N ASN A 29 -7.47 -2.41 -23.01
CA ASN A 29 -7.92 -1.80 -21.75
C ASN A 29 -8.95 -2.64 -20.98
N ASN A 30 -8.74 -3.93 -20.89
CA ASN A 30 -9.67 -4.88 -20.28
C ASN A 30 -9.16 -5.41 -18.90
N GLY A 31 -9.92 -6.32 -18.28
CA GLY A 31 -9.61 -6.88 -16.97
C GLY A 31 -8.27 -7.61 -16.87
N LEU A 32 -7.70 -8.12 -17.99
CA LEU A 32 -6.42 -8.81 -18.01
C LEU A 32 -5.28 -7.95 -17.48
N GLN A 33 -5.25 -6.64 -17.80
CA GLN A 33 -4.21 -5.73 -17.31
C GLN A 33 -4.12 -5.64 -15.78
N ARG A 34 -5.16 -6.05 -15.06
CA ARG A 34 -5.23 -6.12 -13.59
C ARG A 34 -5.05 -7.54 -13.07
N ALA A 35 -5.61 -8.52 -13.76
CA ALA A 35 -5.58 -9.92 -13.34
C ALA A 35 -4.20 -10.57 -13.53
N VAL A 36 -3.53 -10.30 -14.65
CA VAL A 36 -2.23 -10.90 -15.00
C VAL A 36 -1.13 -10.56 -13.98
N PRO A 37 -0.90 -9.29 -13.60
CA PRO A 37 0.08 -8.97 -12.57
C PRO A 37 -0.24 -9.61 -11.22
N MET A 38 -1.51 -9.62 -10.82
CA MET A 38 -1.94 -10.26 -9.58
C MET A 38 -1.63 -11.76 -9.58
N LEU A 39 -1.91 -12.45 -10.69
CA LEU A 39 -1.59 -13.87 -10.86
C LEU A 39 -0.07 -14.11 -10.77
N PHE A 40 0.73 -13.28 -11.46
CA PHE A 40 2.18 -13.34 -11.38
C PHE A 40 2.67 -13.21 -9.93
N HIS A 41 2.19 -12.22 -9.18
CA HIS A 41 2.59 -12.02 -7.78
C HIS A 41 2.17 -13.18 -6.87
N ARG A 42 0.99 -13.75 -7.07
CA ARG A 42 0.53 -14.93 -6.31
C ARG A 42 1.46 -16.12 -6.51
N ILE A 43 1.81 -16.42 -7.75
CA ILE A 43 2.71 -17.52 -8.07
C ILE A 43 4.12 -17.19 -7.56
N ALA A 44 4.61 -15.97 -7.75
CA ALA A 44 5.92 -15.53 -7.26
C ALA A 44 6.05 -15.69 -5.74
N CYS A 45 5.08 -15.20 -4.96
CA CYS A 45 5.07 -15.37 -3.51
C CYS A 45 5.13 -16.85 -3.11
N ARG A 46 4.33 -17.70 -3.78
CA ARG A 46 4.32 -19.15 -3.51
C ARG A 46 5.67 -19.81 -3.84
N MET A 47 6.26 -19.49 -4.98
CA MET A 47 7.57 -20.01 -5.42
C MET A 47 8.72 -19.55 -4.53
N ILE A 48 8.70 -18.29 -4.11
CA ILE A 48 9.69 -17.73 -3.16
C ILE A 48 9.51 -18.38 -1.77
N GLY A 49 8.33 -18.87 -1.44
CA GLY A 49 8.01 -19.46 -0.14
C GLY A 49 7.47 -18.43 0.86
N VAL A 50 6.79 -17.40 0.36
CA VAL A 50 6.11 -16.39 1.18
C VAL A 50 4.71 -16.88 1.53
N ARG A 51 4.41 -16.96 2.83
CA ARG A 51 3.07 -17.24 3.36
C ARG A 51 2.44 -15.95 3.83
N ILE A 52 1.33 -15.57 3.22
CA ILE A 52 0.63 -14.31 3.51
C ILE A 52 -0.55 -14.62 4.43
N HIS A 53 -0.51 -14.05 5.64
CA HIS A 53 -1.61 -14.06 6.60
C HIS A 53 -2.37 -12.75 6.48
N GLN A 54 -3.60 -12.81 5.98
CA GLN A 54 -4.41 -11.62 5.73
C GLN A 54 -5.41 -11.40 6.86
N ILE A 55 -5.44 -10.16 7.39
CA ILE A 55 -6.41 -9.68 8.37
C ILE A 55 -7.19 -8.54 7.73
N GLY A 56 -8.51 -8.59 7.78
CA GLY A 56 -9.37 -7.65 7.04
C GLY A 56 -9.36 -7.92 5.53
N ARG A 57 -9.87 -6.96 4.76
CA ARG A 57 -9.98 -7.07 3.29
C ARG A 57 -9.67 -5.75 2.61
N PRO A 58 -9.11 -5.76 1.38
CA PRO A 58 -8.98 -4.57 0.58
C PRO A 58 -10.37 -4.02 0.23
N THR A 59 -10.50 -2.70 0.29
CA THR A 59 -11.76 -2.04 -0.12
C THR A 59 -12.10 -2.33 -1.58
N GLN A 60 -13.37 -2.50 -1.85
CA GLN A 60 -13.91 -2.61 -3.21
C GLN A 60 -14.31 -1.25 -3.78
N ASP A 61 -14.41 -0.23 -2.93
CA ASP A 61 -14.74 1.14 -3.36
C ASP A 61 -13.67 1.66 -4.33
N ARG A 62 -14.12 2.37 -5.35
CA ARG A 62 -13.26 3.01 -6.34
C ARG A 62 -13.75 4.43 -6.61
N PRO A 63 -12.81 5.35 -6.76
CA PRO A 63 -11.35 5.24 -6.69
C PRO A 63 -10.81 5.01 -5.28
N ALA A 64 -9.68 4.31 -5.15
CA ALA A 64 -9.06 4.03 -3.86
C ALA A 64 -7.57 4.38 -3.81
N LEU A 65 -7.15 5.06 -2.76
CA LEU A 65 -5.75 5.29 -2.40
C LEU A 65 -5.39 4.40 -1.20
N ILE A 66 -4.45 3.49 -1.41
CA ILE A 66 -3.95 2.60 -0.37
C ILE A 66 -2.64 3.17 0.18
N LEU A 67 -2.56 3.36 1.49
CA LEU A 67 -1.39 3.90 2.18
C LEU A 67 -0.75 2.81 3.04
N SER A 68 0.48 2.40 2.70
CA SER A 68 1.19 1.30 3.35
C SER A 68 2.52 1.74 3.93
N ASN A 69 2.97 1.06 5.00
CA ASN A 69 4.39 1.06 5.36
C ASN A 69 5.22 0.32 4.29
N HIS A 70 6.52 0.56 4.30
CA HIS A 70 7.45 -0.06 3.35
C HIS A 70 8.65 -0.65 4.08
N ALA A 71 8.81 -1.97 4.01
CA ALA A 71 9.88 -2.68 4.68
C ALA A 71 10.81 -3.42 3.70
N SER A 72 10.29 -3.79 2.51
CA SER A 72 11.06 -4.61 1.56
C SER A 72 10.54 -4.42 0.13
N TRP A 73 11.41 -4.67 -0.87
CA TRP A 73 10.97 -4.81 -2.26
C TRP A 73 9.86 -5.88 -2.41
N LEU A 74 9.83 -6.84 -1.50
CA LEU A 74 8.87 -7.94 -1.49
C LEU A 74 7.44 -7.47 -1.18
N ASP A 75 7.25 -6.30 -0.55
CA ASP A 75 5.94 -5.70 -0.28
C ASP A 75 5.11 -5.54 -1.57
N ILE A 76 5.78 -5.27 -2.69
CA ILE A 76 5.15 -5.17 -4.01
C ILE A 76 4.47 -6.49 -4.38
N SER A 77 5.21 -7.61 -4.24
CA SER A 77 4.68 -8.94 -4.56
C SER A 77 3.62 -9.38 -3.56
N VAL A 78 3.81 -9.11 -2.28
CA VAL A 78 2.87 -9.46 -1.21
C VAL A 78 1.53 -8.75 -1.41
N LEU A 79 1.54 -7.43 -1.58
CA LEU A 79 0.32 -6.64 -1.75
C LEU A 79 -0.33 -6.88 -3.13
N GLY A 80 0.49 -6.98 -4.18
CA GLY A 80 0.02 -7.28 -5.54
C GLY A 80 -0.59 -8.68 -5.70
N ALA A 81 -0.26 -9.62 -4.81
CA ALA A 81 -0.89 -10.95 -4.78
C ALA A 81 -2.33 -10.94 -4.20
N LEU A 82 -2.65 -9.93 -3.38
CA LEU A 82 -3.92 -9.85 -2.66
C LEU A 82 -5.02 -9.12 -3.43
N THR A 83 -4.65 -8.05 -4.15
CA THR A 83 -5.60 -7.23 -4.91
C THR A 83 -4.88 -6.54 -6.09
N PRO A 84 -5.59 -6.23 -7.18
CA PRO A 84 -5.01 -5.43 -8.26
C PRO A 84 -4.65 -4.02 -7.78
N LEU A 85 -3.37 -3.65 -7.93
CA LEU A 85 -2.83 -2.36 -7.46
C LEU A 85 -1.99 -1.70 -8.55
N VAL A 86 -2.02 -0.37 -8.59
CA VAL A 86 -1.05 0.46 -9.30
C VAL A 86 -0.08 1.02 -8.28
N PHE A 87 1.19 0.65 -8.38
CA PHE A 87 2.23 1.09 -7.44
C PHE A 87 2.83 2.44 -7.85
N VAL A 88 3.35 3.15 -6.86
CA VAL A 88 4.15 4.36 -7.06
C VAL A 88 5.59 4.07 -6.63
N SER A 89 6.54 4.20 -7.57
CA SER A 89 7.96 3.86 -7.36
C SER A 89 8.90 4.98 -7.81
N LYS A 90 10.16 4.94 -7.36
CA LYS A 90 11.21 5.85 -7.83
C LYS A 90 11.49 5.65 -9.32
N SER A 91 11.81 6.74 -10.05
CA SER A 91 12.12 6.70 -11.48
C SER A 91 13.34 5.83 -11.82
N GLU A 92 14.30 5.71 -10.90
CA GLU A 92 15.50 4.89 -11.07
C GLU A 92 15.17 3.41 -11.25
N VAL A 93 14.09 2.93 -10.58
CA VAL A 93 13.62 1.54 -10.71
C VAL A 93 13.22 1.21 -12.15
N ALA A 94 12.73 2.19 -12.92
CA ALA A 94 12.37 2.00 -14.33
C ALA A 94 13.57 1.60 -15.21
N LYS A 95 14.79 1.90 -14.76
CA LYS A 95 16.06 1.60 -15.45
C LYS A 95 16.68 0.27 -15.01
N TRP A 96 16.17 -0.37 -13.98
CA TRP A 96 16.71 -1.64 -13.50
C TRP A 96 16.44 -2.74 -14.52
N PRO A 97 17.45 -3.53 -14.89
CA PRO A 97 17.25 -4.68 -15.78
C PRO A 97 16.14 -5.58 -15.23
N LEU A 98 15.28 -6.11 -16.07
CA LEU A 98 14.14 -6.97 -15.76
C LEU A 98 13.10 -6.32 -14.80
N PHE A 99 13.51 -5.78 -13.66
CA PHE A 99 12.59 -5.19 -12.65
C PHE A 99 11.91 -3.92 -13.17
N GLY A 100 12.60 -3.09 -13.95
CA GLY A 100 11.99 -1.94 -14.61
C GLY A 100 10.93 -2.36 -15.63
N LEU A 101 11.18 -3.47 -16.36
CA LEU A 101 10.20 -4.02 -17.28
C LEU A 101 8.98 -4.59 -16.55
N LEU A 102 9.19 -5.37 -15.50
CA LEU A 102 8.12 -5.88 -14.63
C LEU A 102 7.28 -4.73 -14.07
N ALA A 103 7.91 -3.67 -13.56
CA ALA A 103 7.21 -2.50 -13.03
C ALA A 103 6.40 -1.75 -14.11
N LYS A 104 6.89 -1.69 -15.36
CA LYS A 104 6.11 -1.12 -16.48
C LYS A 104 4.88 -1.98 -16.80
N PHE A 105 5.01 -3.29 -16.84
CA PHE A 105 3.87 -4.20 -17.02
C PHE A 105 2.90 -4.18 -15.83
N GLN A 106 3.39 -3.86 -14.62
CA GLN A 106 2.55 -3.59 -13.45
C GLN A 106 1.83 -2.24 -13.54
N ARG A 107 2.04 -1.46 -14.60
CA ARG A 107 1.48 -0.11 -14.80
C ARG A 107 1.91 0.88 -13.71
N THR A 108 3.09 0.65 -13.10
CA THR A 108 3.67 1.47 -12.03
C THR A 108 3.84 2.92 -12.45
N ILE A 109 3.52 3.85 -11.55
CA ILE A 109 3.75 5.28 -11.72
C ILE A 109 5.16 5.59 -11.19
N PHE A 110 6.03 6.09 -12.07
CA PHE A 110 7.40 6.45 -11.70
C PHE A 110 7.50 7.91 -11.31
N VAL A 111 8.19 8.18 -10.17
CA VAL A 111 8.32 9.50 -9.55
C VAL A 111 9.77 9.93 -9.48
N GLU A 112 10.09 11.12 -10.01
CA GLU A 112 11.36 11.79 -9.79
C GLU A 112 11.30 12.58 -8.48
N ARG A 113 11.87 12.03 -7.39
CA ARG A 113 11.76 12.61 -6.05
C ARG A 113 12.64 13.84 -5.84
N GLU A 114 13.74 13.95 -6.57
CA GLU A 114 14.70 15.03 -6.45
C GLU A 114 14.21 16.35 -7.06
N ARG A 115 13.26 16.28 -7.98
CA ARG A 115 12.73 17.43 -8.71
C ARG A 115 11.34 17.81 -8.20
N ARG A 116 11.29 18.73 -7.21
CA ARG A 116 10.03 19.18 -6.59
C ARG A 116 8.99 19.67 -7.60
N HIS A 117 9.42 20.31 -8.70
CA HIS A 117 8.51 20.77 -9.75
C HIS A 117 7.79 19.62 -10.51
N LYS A 118 8.37 18.43 -10.53
CA LYS A 118 7.73 17.26 -11.15
C LYS A 118 6.74 16.52 -10.23
N THR A 119 6.66 16.91 -8.96
CA THR A 119 5.65 16.34 -8.03
C THR A 119 4.23 16.57 -8.55
N GLY A 120 3.96 17.74 -9.16
CA GLY A 120 2.65 18.04 -9.77
C GLY A 120 2.28 17.10 -10.93
N GLU A 121 3.23 16.74 -11.81
CA GLU A 121 2.99 15.78 -12.88
C GLU A 121 2.68 14.38 -12.32
N THR A 122 3.45 13.94 -11.34
CA THR A 122 3.20 12.64 -10.67
C THR A 122 1.83 12.61 -10.01
N THR A 123 1.47 13.69 -9.31
CA THR A 123 0.17 13.83 -8.66
C THR A 123 -0.97 13.77 -9.67
N ARG A 124 -0.82 14.39 -10.85
CA ARG A 124 -1.79 14.27 -11.96
C ARG A 124 -1.90 12.83 -12.48
N ARG A 125 -0.78 12.15 -12.74
CA ARG A 125 -0.77 10.75 -13.18
C ARG A 125 -1.45 9.82 -12.17
N MET A 126 -1.23 10.05 -10.86
CA MET A 126 -1.95 9.32 -9.80
C MET A 126 -3.45 9.63 -9.85
N ALA A 127 -3.83 10.90 -10.02
CA ALA A 127 -5.21 11.32 -10.14
C ALA A 127 -5.90 10.68 -11.35
N ASP A 128 -5.23 10.59 -12.51
CA ASP A 128 -5.73 9.94 -13.71
C ASP A 128 -6.01 8.44 -13.46
N ARG A 129 -5.11 7.76 -12.75
CA ARG A 129 -5.31 6.35 -12.38
C ARG A 129 -6.50 6.17 -11.44
N LEU A 130 -6.61 7.03 -10.43
CA LEU A 130 -7.73 7.03 -9.49
C LEU A 130 -9.05 7.26 -10.24
N ARG A 131 -9.13 8.27 -11.12
CA ARG A 131 -10.33 8.54 -11.96
C ARG A 131 -10.68 7.37 -12.89
N GLY A 132 -9.67 6.65 -13.38
CA GLY A 132 -9.85 5.43 -14.15
C GLY A 132 -10.31 4.20 -13.34
N GLY A 133 -10.62 4.37 -12.04
CA GLY A 133 -11.11 3.31 -11.17
C GLY A 133 -10.01 2.34 -10.71
N ASP A 134 -8.74 2.72 -10.79
CA ASP A 134 -7.65 1.92 -10.22
C ASP A 134 -7.53 2.14 -8.70
N ALA A 135 -7.03 1.13 -7.98
CA ALA A 135 -6.52 1.30 -6.65
C ALA A 135 -5.03 1.66 -6.73
N VAL A 136 -4.65 2.84 -6.28
CA VAL A 136 -3.27 3.31 -6.27
C VAL A 136 -2.66 3.06 -4.91
N LEU A 137 -1.52 2.34 -4.87
CA LEU A 137 -0.78 2.11 -3.63
C LEU A 137 0.42 3.04 -3.55
N LEU A 138 0.50 3.75 -2.43
CA LEU A 138 1.59 4.63 -2.08
C LEU A 138 2.27 4.14 -0.80
N PHE A 139 3.60 4.18 -0.79
CA PHE A 139 4.44 4.06 0.41
C PHE A 139 4.84 5.47 0.85
N PRO A 140 4.06 6.13 1.75
CA PRO A 140 4.27 7.54 2.05
C PRO A 140 5.54 7.81 2.86
N GLU A 141 6.17 6.77 3.43
CA GLU A 141 7.48 6.86 4.08
C GLU A 141 8.57 7.38 3.13
N GLY A 142 8.39 7.09 1.84
CA GLY A 142 9.32 7.54 0.81
C GLY A 142 10.62 6.75 0.73
N THR A 143 10.85 5.79 1.59
CA THR A 143 11.95 4.82 1.58
C THR A 143 11.50 3.58 2.34
N SER A 144 12.21 2.47 2.18
CA SER A 144 12.01 1.29 3.01
C SER A 144 12.66 1.46 4.39
N SER A 145 12.04 0.85 5.41
CA SER A 145 12.49 0.85 6.80
C SER A 145 12.82 -0.58 7.26
N ASP A 146 13.24 -0.72 8.51
CA ASP A 146 13.48 -2.02 9.14
C ASP A 146 12.20 -2.85 9.36
N GLY A 147 11.03 -2.31 9.01
CA GLY A 147 9.73 -2.94 9.19
C GLY A 147 9.23 -3.00 10.64
N VAL A 148 9.97 -2.40 11.59
CA VAL A 148 9.54 -2.22 13.00
C VAL A 148 9.14 -0.77 13.25
N ARG A 149 9.98 0.16 12.78
CA ARG A 149 9.71 1.59 12.84
C ARG A 149 8.92 2.00 11.60
N ILE A 150 7.74 2.55 11.82
CA ILE A 150 7.01 3.24 10.77
C ILE A 150 7.54 4.66 10.69
N LEU A 151 8.10 5.03 9.54
CA LEU A 151 8.60 6.38 9.29
C LEU A 151 7.44 7.35 9.09
N PRO A 152 7.66 8.66 9.30
CA PRO A 152 6.61 9.66 9.11
C PRO A 152 6.05 9.65 7.67
N PHE A 153 4.74 9.70 7.53
CA PHE A 153 4.06 9.72 6.25
C PHE A 153 4.14 11.10 5.59
N ARG A 154 4.79 11.17 4.43
CA ARG A 154 4.95 12.39 3.64
C ARG A 154 3.64 12.70 2.90
N THR A 155 3.20 13.95 2.98
CA THR A 155 1.90 14.38 2.44
C THR A 155 1.92 14.76 0.96
N ALA A 156 3.10 14.89 0.34
CA ALA A 156 3.25 15.45 -1.00
C ALA A 156 2.40 14.73 -2.08
N LEU A 157 2.46 13.39 -2.11
CA LEU A 157 1.72 12.58 -3.08
C LEU A 157 0.29 12.26 -2.64
N ILE A 158 -0.03 12.41 -1.35
CA ILE A 158 -1.43 12.30 -0.86
C ILE A 158 -2.30 13.41 -1.46
N GLY A 159 -1.69 14.54 -1.84
CA GLY A 159 -2.37 15.62 -2.58
C GLY A 159 -2.98 15.18 -3.93
N ALA A 160 -2.62 14.01 -4.47
CA ALA A 160 -3.28 13.43 -5.64
C ALA A 160 -4.80 13.23 -5.45
N LEU A 161 -5.25 13.05 -4.20
CA LEU A 161 -6.67 12.98 -3.86
C LEU A 161 -7.43 14.22 -4.34
N HIS A 162 -6.92 15.43 -4.04
CA HIS A 162 -7.58 16.67 -4.44
C HIS A 162 -7.66 16.82 -5.96
N HIS A 163 -6.61 16.43 -6.69
CA HIS A 163 -6.64 16.44 -8.15
C HIS A 163 -7.59 15.37 -8.73
N ALA A 164 -7.72 14.22 -8.07
CA ALA A 164 -8.64 13.18 -8.50
C ALA A 164 -10.10 13.59 -8.31
N ILE A 165 -10.40 14.35 -7.25
CA ILE A 165 -11.75 14.83 -6.92
C ILE A 165 -12.09 16.11 -7.69
N GLY A 166 -11.13 17.05 -7.84
CA GLY A 166 -11.39 18.41 -8.31
C GLY A 166 -11.93 18.56 -9.73
N ASP A 167 -11.66 17.58 -10.61
CA ASP A 167 -12.16 17.55 -11.98
C ASP A 167 -13.47 16.74 -12.13
N ALA A 168 -13.93 16.12 -11.04
CA ALA A 168 -15.19 15.39 -10.97
C ALA A 168 -16.30 16.25 -10.33
N SER A 169 -17.40 15.84 -9.96
CA SER A 169 -18.41 16.66 -9.26
C SER A 169 -17.98 17.01 -7.84
N ARG A 170 -18.58 18.07 -7.24
CA ARG A 170 -18.37 18.42 -5.82
C ARG A 170 -18.69 17.28 -4.82
N HIS A 171 -19.38 16.25 -5.28
CA HIS A 171 -19.74 15.06 -4.49
C HIS A 171 -18.76 13.90 -4.68
N ALA A 172 -17.77 14.03 -5.57
CA ALA A 172 -16.78 12.99 -5.79
C ALA A 172 -15.97 12.74 -4.51
N ARG A 173 -15.73 11.47 -4.23
CA ARG A 173 -14.95 11.03 -3.07
C ARG A 173 -13.90 10.01 -3.50
N VAL A 174 -12.78 9.98 -2.78
CA VAL A 174 -11.75 8.94 -2.91
C VAL A 174 -11.66 8.20 -1.59
N THR A 175 -11.73 6.88 -1.65
CA THR A 175 -11.56 6.03 -0.47
C THR A 175 -10.08 5.88 -0.16
N VAL A 176 -9.67 6.20 1.07
CA VAL A 176 -8.32 5.97 1.57
C VAL A 176 -8.36 4.79 2.51
N GLN A 177 -7.52 3.78 2.27
CA GLN A 177 -7.40 2.64 3.16
C GLN A 177 -5.95 2.47 3.62
N PRO A 178 -5.66 2.51 4.94
CA PRO A 178 -4.35 2.15 5.47
C PRO A 178 -4.16 0.63 5.44
N VAL A 179 -2.95 0.18 5.12
CA VAL A 179 -2.57 -1.24 5.16
C VAL A 179 -1.21 -1.39 5.83
N SER A 180 -1.06 -2.43 6.65
CA SER A 180 0.21 -2.78 7.28
C SER A 180 0.76 -4.06 6.68
N VAL A 181 2.07 -4.05 6.37
CA VAL A 181 2.84 -5.24 5.99
C VAL A 181 3.86 -5.50 7.09
N ALA A 182 3.76 -6.65 7.74
CA ALA A 182 4.65 -7.05 8.84
C ALA A 182 5.25 -8.43 8.59
N TYR A 183 6.58 -8.51 8.45
CA TYR A 183 7.30 -9.77 8.35
C TYR A 183 7.48 -10.35 9.75
N VAL A 184 6.80 -11.48 10.02
CA VAL A 184 6.67 -12.01 11.39
C VAL A 184 7.51 -13.24 11.68
N LYS A 185 7.71 -14.13 10.69
CA LYS A 185 8.56 -15.32 10.85
C LYS A 185 9.45 -15.55 9.63
N PHE A 186 10.58 -16.15 9.87
CA PHE A 186 11.53 -16.59 8.87
C PHE A 186 12.02 -18.00 9.22
N GLY A 187 11.84 -18.96 8.32
CA GLY A 187 12.11 -20.36 8.61
C GLY A 187 11.29 -20.95 9.77
N GLY A 188 10.07 -20.40 10.01
CA GLY A 188 9.23 -20.79 11.16
C GLY A 188 9.57 -20.11 12.47
N ILE A 189 10.69 -19.37 12.56
CA ILE A 189 11.16 -18.67 13.75
C ILE A 189 10.72 -17.20 13.69
N ARG A 190 10.27 -16.64 14.81
CA ARG A 190 9.90 -15.22 14.87
C ARG A 190 11.08 -14.32 14.50
N ILE A 191 10.81 -13.33 13.66
CA ILE A 191 11.82 -12.36 13.24
C ILE A 191 12.11 -11.41 14.39
N GLY A 192 13.23 -11.71 15.10
CA GLY A 192 13.85 -10.82 16.04
C GLY A 192 14.83 -9.85 15.36
N ARG A 193 15.61 -9.13 16.15
CA ARG A 193 16.59 -8.15 15.64
C ARG A 193 17.61 -8.79 14.68
N ALA A 194 18.11 -9.98 15.00
CA ALA A 194 19.14 -10.68 14.23
C ALA A 194 18.69 -11.23 12.86
N LEU A 195 17.39 -11.37 12.65
CA LEU A 195 16.84 -11.88 11.37
C LEU A 195 16.14 -10.79 10.56
N ARG A 196 16.16 -9.55 11.02
CA ARG A 196 15.42 -8.45 10.41
C ARG A 196 15.90 -8.15 9.00
N ASP A 197 17.20 -8.08 8.80
CA ASP A 197 17.86 -7.86 7.52
C ASP A 197 17.63 -8.99 6.48
N LYS A 198 17.16 -10.15 6.93
CA LYS A 198 16.79 -11.26 6.04
C LYS A 198 15.42 -11.05 5.35
N ALA A 199 14.54 -10.27 5.96
CA ALA A 199 13.20 -10.00 5.46
C ALA A 199 13.05 -8.56 4.96
N ALA A 200 13.54 -7.59 5.74
CA ALA A 200 13.49 -6.18 5.39
C ALA A 200 14.69 -5.79 4.52
N TRP A 201 14.41 -4.96 3.51
CA TRP A 201 15.41 -4.41 2.60
C TRP A 201 15.47 -2.89 2.75
N TYR A 202 16.46 -2.39 3.45
CA TYR A 202 16.58 -0.98 3.82
C TYR A 202 18.04 -0.54 3.98
N GLY A 203 18.26 0.77 4.08
CA GLY A 203 19.59 1.34 4.20
C GLY A 203 20.46 1.03 2.98
N ASP A 204 21.70 0.59 3.23
CA ASP A 204 22.69 0.28 2.19
C ASP A 204 22.67 -1.20 1.77
N THR A 205 21.60 -1.93 2.09
CA THR A 205 21.47 -3.35 1.71
C THR A 205 21.39 -3.47 0.19
N GLU A 206 22.33 -4.19 -0.40
CA GLU A 206 22.35 -4.45 -1.84
C GLU A 206 21.17 -5.32 -2.26
N PHE A 207 20.50 -4.91 -3.35
CA PHE A 207 19.28 -5.56 -3.82
C PHE A 207 19.48 -7.02 -4.23
N LEU A 208 20.46 -7.29 -5.10
CA LEU A 208 20.64 -8.62 -5.70
C LEU A 208 21.04 -9.69 -4.68
N PRO A 209 22.01 -9.47 -3.79
CA PRO A 209 22.34 -10.41 -2.73
C PRO A 209 21.15 -10.69 -1.79
N HIS A 210 20.39 -9.64 -1.42
CA HIS A 210 19.21 -9.79 -0.59
C HIS A 210 18.11 -10.62 -1.28
N LEU A 211 17.81 -10.33 -2.56
CA LEU A 211 16.86 -11.09 -3.38
C LEU A 211 17.22 -12.58 -3.43
N LEU A 212 18.49 -12.89 -3.76
CA LEU A 212 18.97 -14.26 -3.85
C LEU A 212 18.91 -14.97 -2.50
N GLY A 213 19.24 -14.26 -1.40
CA GLY A 213 19.14 -14.74 -0.03
C GLY A 213 17.70 -15.11 0.36
N VAL A 214 16.74 -14.23 0.09
CA VAL A 214 15.31 -14.49 0.34
C VAL A 214 14.82 -15.70 -0.47
N ILE A 215 15.16 -15.78 -1.75
CA ILE A 215 14.77 -16.91 -2.60
C ILE A 215 15.44 -18.21 -2.12
N ALA A 216 16.72 -18.19 -1.75
CA ALA A 216 17.45 -19.39 -1.33
C ALA A 216 16.85 -20.00 -0.05
N GLN A 217 16.49 -19.17 0.89
CA GLN A 217 15.98 -19.63 2.18
C GLN A 217 14.47 -19.91 2.16
N GLY A 218 13.67 -19.03 1.55
CA GLY A 218 12.20 -19.16 1.52
C GLY A 218 11.59 -19.09 2.92
N ALA A 219 10.39 -19.67 3.07
CA ALA A 219 9.69 -19.82 4.35
C ALA A 219 9.55 -18.51 5.16
N LEU A 220 9.06 -17.47 4.50
CA LEU A 220 8.82 -16.15 5.10
C LEU A 220 7.32 -15.95 5.36
N ASP A 221 6.95 -15.72 6.62
CA ASP A 221 5.57 -15.41 7.00
C ASP A 221 5.38 -13.90 7.11
N VAL A 222 4.35 -13.41 6.43
CA VAL A 222 4.00 -11.99 6.34
C VAL A 222 2.55 -11.81 6.76
N THR A 223 2.31 -10.93 7.74
CA THR A 223 0.95 -10.52 8.10
C THR A 223 0.63 -9.21 7.38
N VAL A 224 -0.45 -9.24 6.59
CA VAL A 224 -1.02 -8.06 5.94
C VAL A 224 -2.33 -7.70 6.62
N THR A 225 -2.39 -6.53 7.25
CA THR A 225 -3.58 -6.05 7.95
C THR A 225 -4.17 -4.86 7.19
N TRP A 226 -5.39 -5.02 6.69
CA TRP A 226 -6.16 -3.96 6.06
C TRP A 226 -6.93 -3.20 7.12
N GLY A 227 -6.67 -1.89 7.23
CA GLY A 227 -7.41 -1.00 8.09
C GLY A 227 -8.78 -0.63 7.50
N GLU A 228 -9.55 0.11 8.26
CA GLU A 228 -10.87 0.58 7.83
C GLU A 228 -10.74 1.60 6.70
N PRO A 229 -11.46 1.43 5.57
CA PRO A 229 -11.49 2.40 4.49
C PRO A 229 -12.30 3.64 4.89
N VAL A 230 -11.79 4.82 4.55
CA VAL A 230 -12.44 6.10 4.84
C VAL A 230 -12.57 6.91 3.56
N ALA A 231 -13.77 7.37 3.24
CA ALA A 231 -14.04 8.20 2.08
C ALA A 231 -13.77 9.68 2.38
N TYR A 232 -12.93 10.32 1.57
CA TYR A 232 -12.55 11.73 1.68
C TYR A 232 -13.07 12.54 0.48
N GLY A 233 -13.58 13.74 0.77
CA GLY A 233 -14.01 14.73 -0.21
C GLY A 233 -12.96 15.82 -0.44
N MET A 234 -13.35 16.88 -1.16
CA MET A 234 -12.49 18.04 -1.51
C MET A 234 -11.99 18.83 -0.30
N ASP A 235 -12.76 18.84 0.78
CA ASP A 235 -12.48 19.54 2.04
C ASP A 235 -11.48 18.80 2.96
N ALA A 236 -11.02 17.63 2.52
CA ALA A 236 -10.16 16.80 3.36
C ALA A 236 -8.73 17.35 3.49
N ASP A 237 -8.25 17.52 4.72
CA ASP A 237 -6.86 17.89 4.96
C ASP A 237 -5.90 16.71 4.75
N ARG A 238 -5.03 16.82 3.74
CA ARG A 238 -4.01 15.81 3.41
C ARG A 238 -3.06 15.50 4.58
N LYS A 239 -2.81 16.47 5.48
CA LYS A 239 -1.97 16.27 6.66
C LYS A 239 -2.70 15.41 7.68
N GLN A 240 -4.00 15.62 7.84
CA GLN A 240 -4.84 14.80 8.71
C GLN A 240 -4.98 13.38 8.17
N ILE A 241 -5.19 13.21 6.86
CA ILE A 241 -5.20 11.90 6.19
C ILE A 241 -3.89 11.14 6.47
N ALA A 242 -2.75 11.81 6.27
CA ALA A 242 -1.44 11.22 6.51
C ALA A 242 -1.26 10.76 7.97
N ARG A 243 -1.58 11.64 8.94
CA ARG A 243 -1.48 11.32 10.37
C ARG A 243 -2.37 10.15 10.78
N ASN A 244 -3.61 10.15 10.32
CA ASN A 244 -4.57 9.08 10.64
C ASN A 244 -4.11 7.73 10.06
N ALA A 245 -3.69 7.72 8.79
CA ALA A 245 -3.18 6.52 8.14
C ALA A 245 -1.89 6.01 8.80
N GLU A 246 -0.93 6.89 9.11
CA GLU A 246 0.30 6.54 9.81
C GLU A 246 0.01 5.92 11.18
N ALA A 247 -0.84 6.55 11.98
CA ALA A 247 -1.22 6.03 13.28
C ALA A 247 -1.91 4.66 13.20
N ALA A 248 -2.78 4.45 12.20
CA ALA A 248 -3.41 3.17 11.94
C ALA A 248 -2.39 2.10 11.54
N VAL A 249 -1.52 2.39 10.58
CA VAL A 249 -0.46 1.47 10.13
C VAL A 249 0.47 1.12 11.27
N ARG A 250 0.89 2.09 12.08
CA ARG A 250 1.76 1.88 13.25
C ARG A 250 1.11 0.92 14.27
N ARG A 251 -0.17 1.11 14.58
CA ARG A 251 -0.92 0.21 15.49
C ARG A 251 -0.99 -1.21 14.93
N MET A 252 -1.39 -1.36 13.65
CA MET A 252 -1.52 -2.66 12.99
C MET A 252 -0.18 -3.39 12.91
N THR A 253 0.90 -2.72 12.51
CA THR A 253 2.24 -3.31 12.44
C THR A 253 2.70 -3.76 13.82
N SER A 254 2.55 -2.91 14.85
CA SER A 254 2.93 -3.25 16.22
C SER A 254 2.12 -4.44 16.76
N ALA A 255 0.84 -4.53 16.45
CA ALA A 255 -0.01 -5.66 16.83
C ALA A 255 0.47 -6.96 16.16
N ALA A 256 0.69 -6.96 14.84
CA ALA A 256 1.16 -8.12 14.09
C ALA A 256 2.53 -8.63 14.58
N LEU A 257 3.45 -7.72 14.89
CA LEU A 257 4.77 -8.08 15.41
C LEU A 257 4.74 -8.64 16.84
N ARG A 258 3.74 -8.28 17.66
CA ARG A 258 3.58 -8.81 19.03
C ARG A 258 2.86 -10.15 19.06
N SER A 259 1.78 -10.30 18.32
CA SER A 259 0.88 -11.46 18.40
C SER A 259 1.39 -12.71 17.67
N GLY A 260 2.30 -12.56 16.74
CA GLY A 260 2.77 -13.67 15.91
C GLY A 260 1.74 -14.13 14.87
N GLU A 261 0.85 -15.05 15.14
CA GLU A 261 -0.19 -15.53 14.20
C GLU A 261 -1.62 -15.32 14.73
N LYS A 262 -1.76 -15.11 16.04
CA LYS A 262 -3.07 -14.94 16.68
C LYS A 262 -3.39 -13.46 16.82
N THR A 263 -3.82 -12.83 15.74
CA THR A 263 -4.44 -11.51 15.86
C THR A 263 -5.93 -11.68 15.58
N GLU A 264 -6.73 -11.75 16.63
CA GLU A 264 -8.14 -11.39 16.55
C GLU A 264 -8.25 -10.03 15.87
N VAL A 265 -9.23 -9.88 14.99
CA VAL A 265 -9.55 -8.59 14.35
C VAL A 265 -9.81 -7.59 15.47
N ILE A 266 -8.81 -6.79 15.83
CA ILE A 266 -9.01 -5.68 16.74
C ILE A 266 -9.78 -4.64 15.94
N PRO A 267 -11.05 -4.34 16.28
CA PRO A 267 -11.79 -3.26 15.65
C PRO A 267 -11.00 -1.97 15.85
N LEU A 268 -10.56 -1.37 14.74
CA LEU A 268 -9.84 -0.10 14.78
C LEU A 268 -10.86 0.96 15.23
N GLN A 269 -10.74 1.39 16.49
CA GLN A 269 -11.45 2.60 16.93
C GLN A 269 -10.81 3.80 16.24
N TYR A 270 -11.36 4.16 15.09
CA TYR A 270 -11.20 5.51 14.57
C TYR A 270 -12.00 6.44 15.49
N GLU A 271 -11.38 7.45 16.06
CA GLU A 271 -12.12 8.61 16.54
C GLU A 271 -12.89 9.17 15.35
N ASN A 272 -14.17 8.87 15.32
CA ASN A 272 -15.05 9.15 14.19
C ASN A 272 -15.07 10.66 13.95
N ALA A 273 -14.68 11.09 12.77
CA ALA A 273 -15.09 12.38 12.22
C ALA A 273 -16.63 12.55 12.18
N ARG A 274 -17.40 11.49 12.44
CA ARG A 274 -18.86 11.52 12.65
C ARG A 274 -19.25 12.14 13.98
N SER A 275 -18.49 11.97 15.06
CA SER A 275 -18.81 12.57 16.38
C SER A 275 -18.58 14.10 16.39
N ALA A 276 -17.63 14.61 15.59
CA ALA A 276 -17.44 16.05 15.43
C ALA A 276 -18.59 16.74 14.68
N ARG A 277 -19.31 16.03 13.81
CA ARG A 277 -20.51 16.57 13.13
C ARG A 277 -21.77 16.50 13.98
N ALA A 278 -21.92 15.52 14.85
CA ALA A 278 -23.09 15.43 15.74
C ALA A 278 -23.15 16.59 16.75
N ASN A 279 -21.99 17.09 17.18
CA ASN A 279 -21.91 18.23 18.09
C ASN A 279 -22.10 19.61 17.43
N LEU A 280 -22.06 19.69 16.10
CA LEU A 280 -22.30 20.95 15.35
C LEU A 280 -23.76 21.12 14.91
N THR A 281 -24.59 20.09 15.02
CA THR A 281 -26.02 20.14 14.60
C THR A 281 -26.99 20.07 15.77
N ALA A 282 -26.53 20.07 17.03
CA ALA A 282 -27.41 20.19 18.18
C ALA A 282 -27.94 21.62 18.26
N PRO A 283 -29.27 21.88 18.21
CA PRO A 283 -29.81 23.21 18.37
C PRO A 283 -29.46 23.72 19.76
N ARG A 284 -28.87 24.92 19.83
CA ARG A 284 -28.70 25.64 21.12
C ARG A 284 -30.07 26.00 21.64
N ASN A 285 -30.56 25.28 22.63
CA ASN A 285 -31.70 25.68 23.41
C ASN A 285 -31.34 26.94 24.24
N THR A 286 -31.64 28.10 23.70
CA THR A 286 -31.68 29.35 24.42
C THR A 286 -33.06 29.44 25.14
N THR A 287 -33.15 28.83 26.30
CA THR A 287 -34.19 29.22 27.28
C THR A 287 -33.65 30.38 28.10
N GLN A 288 -33.91 31.60 27.66
CA GLN A 288 -33.89 32.78 28.52
C GLN A 288 -35.09 32.71 29.43
N SER A 289 -34.87 32.44 30.71
CA SER A 289 -35.81 32.75 31.79
C SER A 289 -35.78 34.24 32.07
N ALA A 290 -36.89 34.93 31.79
CA ALA A 290 -37.08 36.33 32.19
C ALA A 290 -37.22 36.40 33.72
N PRO A 291 -36.73 37.44 34.37
CA PRO A 291 -37.01 37.69 35.80
C PRO A 291 -38.40 38.25 35.94
N SER A 292 -39.17 37.66 36.85
CA SER A 292 -40.46 38.14 37.38
C SER A 292 -40.17 39.29 38.35
N GLU A 293 -40.61 40.49 38.01
CA GLU A 293 -40.86 41.55 38.96
C GLU A 293 -42.24 41.35 39.61
N ALA A 294 -42.28 41.36 40.91
CA ALA A 294 -43.30 41.89 41.80
C ALA A 294 -42.77 41.95 43.24
#